data_026af6178d4746ba45da701186a306ca
#
_entry.id   026af6178d4746ba45da701186a306ca
#
_cell.length_a   1.000
_cell.length_b   1.000
_cell.length_c   1.000
_cell.angle_alpha   90.00
_cell.angle_beta   90.00
_cell.angle_gamma   90.00
#
_symmetry.space_group_name_H-M   'P 1'
#
loop_
_entity.id
_entity.type
_entity.pdbx_description
1 polymer ?
#
loop_
_entity_poly.entity_id
_entity_poly.type
_entity_poly.pdbx_seq_one_letter_code
_entity_poly.pdbx_strand_id
1 'polypeptide(L)'
;RALRGTTDARIGTYLHTGVPYGTMVEVAGPCSDELLNSICLHVCASNPSFISAADVPEEFVAKEREIAAANPDHQGKPEHIMEKILDGTMRRIFKEICLMEQPWIDDEKSTLAKAAPEVTVVRFVRWLVGEDIAAAND
;
A
#
# COMPACT_ATOMS: atom_id res chain seq x y z
N ARG A 1 -7.77 11.26 14.53
CA ARG A 1 -8.77 11.88 13.61
C ARG A 1 -9.75 10.82 13.17
N ALA A 2 -11.03 10.98 13.47
CA ALA A 2 -12.06 10.05 13.02
C ALA A 2 -12.17 10.14 11.48
N LEU A 3 -12.11 8.98 10.79
CA LEU A 3 -12.45 8.90 9.37
C LEU A 3 -13.94 9.20 9.22
N ARG A 4 -14.28 10.22 8.44
CA ARG A 4 -15.69 10.46 8.06
C ARG A 4 -16.01 9.58 6.86
N GLY A 5 -16.86 8.59 7.06
CA GLY A 5 -17.34 7.72 5.99
C GLY A 5 -18.23 8.45 5.00
N THR A 6 -18.24 8.00 3.77
CA THR A 6 -19.29 8.32 2.80
C THR A 6 -20.51 7.44 3.06
N THR A 7 -21.68 7.79 2.52
CA THR A 7 -22.94 7.08 2.78
C THR A 7 -22.93 5.58 2.46
N ASP A 8 -22.03 5.13 1.59
CA ASP A 8 -21.90 3.71 1.19
C ASP A 8 -20.58 3.06 1.65
N ALA A 9 -19.84 3.75 2.53
CA ALA A 9 -18.54 3.29 3.00
C ALA A 9 -18.68 2.51 4.31
N ARG A 10 -17.87 1.45 4.43
CA ARG A 10 -17.71 0.68 5.67
C ARG A 10 -16.33 0.94 6.24
N ILE A 11 -16.27 1.01 7.57
CA ILE A 11 -15.02 1.20 8.30
C ILE A 11 -14.74 -0.05 9.13
N GLY A 12 -13.58 -0.66 8.89
CA GLY A 12 -13.04 -1.73 9.69
C GLY A 12 -11.93 -1.24 10.60
N THR A 13 -11.78 -1.91 11.73
CA THR A 13 -10.69 -1.65 12.68
C THR A 13 -10.03 -2.96 13.08
N TYR A 14 -8.73 -2.89 13.37
CA TYR A 14 -7.97 -4.02 13.87
C TYR A 14 -6.96 -3.54 14.92
N LEU A 15 -6.93 -4.25 16.03
CA LEU A 15 -5.93 -4.06 17.10
C LEU A 15 -5.13 -5.34 17.24
N HIS A 16 -3.83 -5.28 17.02
CA HIS A 16 -2.98 -6.46 17.11
C HIS A 16 -2.70 -6.82 18.57
N THR A 17 -2.96 -8.07 18.94
CA THR A 17 -2.76 -8.55 20.31
C THR A 17 -1.27 -8.72 20.61
N GLY A 18 -0.79 -8.10 21.68
CA GLY A 18 0.59 -8.23 22.13
C GLY A 18 1.60 -7.27 21.47
N VAL A 19 1.17 -6.49 20.48
CA VAL A 19 1.96 -5.42 19.88
C VAL A 19 1.06 -4.18 19.76
N PRO A 20 1.53 -2.99 20.09
CA PRO A 20 0.66 -1.82 20.18
C PRO A 20 0.36 -1.18 18.82
N TYR A 21 0.01 -2.00 17.83
CA TYR A 21 -0.40 -1.55 16.49
C TYR A 21 -1.91 -1.60 16.32
N GLY A 22 -2.45 -0.58 15.68
CA GLY A 22 -3.84 -0.52 15.28
C GLY A 22 -3.99 -0.04 13.84
N THR A 23 -5.06 -0.46 13.19
CA THR A 23 -5.43 -0.01 11.85
C THR A 23 -6.90 0.33 11.77
N MET A 24 -7.22 1.27 10.90
CA MET A 24 -8.56 1.62 10.52
C MET A 24 -8.60 1.77 9.01
N VAL A 25 -9.52 1.08 8.35
CA VAL A 25 -9.66 1.05 6.90
C VAL A 25 -11.08 1.40 6.50
N GLU A 26 -11.23 2.33 5.57
CA GLU A 26 -12.49 2.65 4.93
C GLU A 26 -12.55 2.03 3.54
N VAL A 27 -13.59 1.25 3.28
CA VAL A 27 -13.84 0.62 1.99
C VAL A 27 -15.21 1.02 1.44
N ALA A 28 -15.33 1.01 0.11
CA ALA A 28 -16.58 1.16 -0.61
C ALA A 28 -16.85 -0.08 -1.47
N GLY A 29 -18.11 -0.34 -1.76
CA GLY A 29 -18.55 -1.51 -2.49
C GLY A 29 -18.88 -2.72 -1.60
N PRO A 30 -19.29 -3.84 -2.20
CA PRO A 30 -19.65 -5.04 -1.45
C PRO A 30 -18.41 -5.64 -0.78
N CYS A 31 -18.42 -5.66 0.55
CA CYS A 31 -17.31 -6.15 1.36
C CYS A 31 -17.88 -6.92 2.56
N SER A 32 -17.53 -8.19 2.70
CA SER A 32 -17.90 -8.98 3.87
C SER A 32 -17.13 -8.54 5.11
N ASP A 33 -17.62 -8.86 6.30
CA ASP A 33 -16.90 -8.58 7.55
C ASP A 33 -15.56 -9.31 7.61
N GLU A 34 -15.50 -10.53 7.11
CA GLU A 34 -14.27 -11.33 7.03
C GLU A 34 -13.24 -10.66 6.11
N LEU A 35 -13.66 -10.22 4.93
CA LEU A 35 -12.79 -9.54 3.97
C LEU A 35 -12.28 -8.22 4.55
N LEU A 36 -13.15 -7.43 5.17
CA LEU A 36 -12.78 -6.17 5.80
C LEU A 36 -11.75 -6.37 6.91
N ASN A 37 -11.94 -7.41 7.73
CA ASN A 37 -10.97 -7.78 8.76
C ASN A 37 -9.62 -8.22 8.16
N SER A 38 -9.63 -8.98 7.08
CA SER A 38 -8.40 -9.36 6.35
C SER A 38 -7.68 -8.14 5.77
N ILE A 39 -8.41 -7.17 5.25
CA ILE A 39 -7.82 -5.91 4.75
C ILE A 39 -7.15 -5.15 5.89
N CYS A 40 -7.80 -5.01 7.04
CA CYS A 40 -7.22 -4.37 8.21
C CYS A 40 -5.96 -5.08 8.71
N LEU A 41 -5.99 -6.40 8.75
CA LEU A 41 -4.84 -7.22 9.13
C LEU A 41 -3.68 -7.06 8.13
N HIS A 42 -3.98 -7.04 6.84
CA HIS A 42 -2.99 -6.81 5.78
C HIS A 42 -2.30 -5.45 5.95
N VAL A 43 -3.07 -4.36 6.15
CA VAL A 43 -2.51 -3.03 6.39
C VAL A 43 -1.63 -3.01 7.65
N CYS A 44 -2.05 -3.70 8.70
CA CYS A 44 -1.26 -3.82 9.93
C CYS A 44 0.09 -4.52 9.70
N ALA A 45 0.06 -5.65 9.00
CA ALA A 45 1.24 -6.50 8.79
C ALA A 45 2.20 -5.95 7.73
N SER A 46 1.67 -5.45 6.61
CA SER A 46 2.46 -5.05 5.44
C SER A 46 2.81 -3.57 5.41
N ASN A 47 2.20 -2.77 6.27
CA ASN A 47 2.45 -1.32 6.40
C ASN A 47 2.58 -0.57 5.06
N PRO A 48 1.56 -0.62 4.18
CA PRO A 48 1.63 0.10 2.92
C PRO A 48 1.66 1.62 3.15
N SER A 49 2.37 2.33 2.28
CA SER A 49 2.45 3.80 2.33
C SER A 49 1.38 4.47 1.48
N PHE A 50 0.93 3.79 0.42
CA PHE A 50 -0.06 4.28 -0.53
C PHE A 50 -1.10 3.19 -0.83
N ILE A 51 -2.27 3.60 -1.33
CA ILE A 51 -3.31 2.65 -1.76
C ILE A 51 -2.92 2.01 -3.09
N SER A 52 -2.60 2.82 -4.09
CA SER A 52 -2.23 2.36 -5.43
C SER A 52 -1.02 3.09 -5.98
N ALA A 53 -0.46 2.60 -7.08
CA ALA A 53 0.65 3.24 -7.79
C ALA A 53 0.30 4.67 -8.26
N ALA A 54 -0.97 4.92 -8.58
CA ALA A 54 -1.44 6.26 -8.98
C ALA A 54 -1.36 7.30 -7.85
N ASP A 55 -1.36 6.87 -6.60
CA ASP A 55 -1.26 7.74 -5.42
C ASP A 55 0.19 8.11 -5.07
N VAL A 56 1.17 7.43 -5.67
CA VAL A 56 2.58 7.70 -5.42
C VAL A 56 2.99 9.00 -6.12
N PRO A 57 3.60 9.97 -5.37
CA PRO A 57 4.03 11.25 -5.97
C PRO A 57 5.01 11.04 -7.13
N GLU A 58 4.85 11.82 -8.20
CA GLU A 58 5.76 11.79 -9.36
C GLU A 58 7.21 12.08 -8.99
N GLU A 59 7.43 12.97 -8.03
CA GLU A 59 8.76 13.28 -7.50
C GLU A 59 9.44 12.07 -6.87
N PHE A 60 8.69 11.26 -6.14
CA PHE A 60 9.18 10.02 -5.55
C PHE A 60 9.61 9.04 -6.66
N VAL A 61 8.75 8.83 -7.66
CA VAL A 61 9.03 7.95 -8.81
C VAL A 61 10.28 8.42 -9.56
N ALA A 62 10.37 9.73 -9.86
CA ALA A 62 11.50 10.31 -10.57
C ALA A 62 12.81 10.10 -9.78
N LYS A 63 12.80 10.31 -8.48
CA LYS A 63 13.96 10.12 -7.62
C LYS A 63 14.42 8.66 -7.56
N GLU A 64 13.48 7.73 -7.43
CA GLU A 64 13.82 6.29 -7.40
C GLU A 64 14.37 5.82 -8.75
N ARG A 65 13.83 6.32 -9.87
CA ARG A 65 14.37 6.06 -11.21
C ARG A 65 15.78 6.61 -11.38
N GLU A 66 16.04 7.81 -10.88
CA GLU A 66 17.38 8.42 -10.89
C GLU A 66 18.39 7.58 -10.10
N ILE A 67 18.01 7.15 -8.89
CA ILE A 67 18.86 6.29 -8.04
C ILE A 67 19.15 4.97 -8.76
N ALA A 68 18.15 4.35 -9.36
CA ALA A 68 18.32 3.09 -10.08
C ALA A 68 19.20 3.25 -11.34
N ALA A 69 19.05 4.37 -12.05
CA ALA A 69 19.89 4.68 -13.22
C ALA A 69 21.36 4.93 -12.86
N ALA A 70 21.61 5.52 -11.67
CA ALA A 70 22.95 5.78 -11.17
C ALA A 70 23.66 4.53 -10.61
N ASN A 71 22.97 3.40 -10.50
CA ASN A 71 23.56 2.17 -9.99
C ASN A 71 24.71 1.71 -10.92
N PRO A 72 25.93 1.47 -10.40
CA PRO A 72 27.08 1.02 -11.20
C PRO A 72 26.81 -0.26 -12.01
N ASP A 73 26.00 -1.17 -11.49
CA ASP A 73 25.66 -2.44 -12.16
C ASP A 73 24.82 -2.21 -13.43
N HIS A 74 24.22 -1.05 -13.58
CA HIS A 74 23.39 -0.70 -14.73
C HIS A 74 24.13 0.14 -15.77
N GLN A 75 25.35 0.61 -15.47
CA GLN A 75 26.13 1.47 -16.37
C GLN A 75 26.53 0.75 -17.67
N GLY A 76 26.52 1.51 -18.76
CA GLY A 76 26.94 1.01 -20.09
C GLY A 76 25.93 0.15 -20.81
N LYS A 77 24.71 -0.02 -20.27
CA LYS A 77 23.63 -0.77 -20.91
C LYS A 77 22.92 0.09 -21.98
N PRO A 78 22.43 -0.52 -23.09
CA PRO A 78 21.61 0.18 -24.06
C PRO A 78 20.37 0.82 -23.44
N GLU A 79 19.90 1.94 -24.01
CA GLU A 79 18.77 2.70 -23.50
C GLU A 79 17.52 1.83 -23.28
N HIS A 80 17.18 0.97 -24.25
CA HIS A 80 15.99 0.09 -24.15
C HIS A 80 16.12 -0.96 -23.03
N ILE A 81 17.32 -1.38 -22.69
CA ILE A 81 17.57 -2.28 -21.56
C ILE A 81 17.50 -1.51 -20.26
N MET A 82 18.04 -0.30 -20.22
CA MET A 82 17.94 0.59 -19.06
C MET A 82 16.47 0.88 -18.71
N GLU A 83 15.64 1.22 -19.68
CA GLU A 83 14.20 1.45 -19.47
C GLU A 83 13.51 0.22 -18.85
N LYS A 84 13.79 -0.98 -19.34
CA LYS A 84 13.24 -2.21 -18.76
C LYS A 84 13.69 -2.44 -17.31
N ILE A 85 14.94 -2.12 -16.99
CA ILE A 85 15.47 -2.21 -15.63
C ILE A 85 14.77 -1.22 -14.72
N LEU A 86 14.60 0.02 -15.15
CA LEU A 86 13.93 1.06 -14.38
C LEU A 86 12.46 0.71 -14.13
N ASP A 87 11.76 0.21 -15.14
CA ASP A 87 10.36 -0.21 -14.99
C ASP A 87 10.24 -1.42 -14.06
N GLY A 88 11.16 -2.38 -14.14
CA GLY A 88 11.21 -3.52 -13.24
C GLY A 88 11.47 -3.11 -11.79
N THR A 89 12.38 -2.16 -11.59
CA THR A 89 12.68 -1.57 -10.27
C THR A 89 11.47 -0.88 -9.69
N MET A 90 10.76 -0.07 -10.48
CA MET A 90 9.55 0.60 -10.03
C MET A 90 8.43 -0.38 -9.68
N ARG A 91 8.22 -1.42 -10.47
CA ARG A 91 7.25 -2.47 -10.13
C ARG A 91 7.56 -3.15 -8.80
N ARG A 92 8.83 -3.43 -8.52
CA ARG A 92 9.25 -3.98 -7.22
C ARG A 92 8.94 -3.03 -6.08
N ILE A 93 9.28 -1.74 -6.23
CA ILE A 93 9.01 -0.71 -5.22
C ILE A 93 7.51 -0.59 -4.95
N PHE A 94 6.68 -0.54 -6.00
CA PHE A 94 5.22 -0.48 -5.85
C PHE A 94 4.65 -1.70 -5.11
N LYS A 95 5.21 -2.90 -5.33
CA LYS A 95 4.83 -4.10 -4.57
C LYS A 95 5.18 -4.01 -3.08
N GLU A 96 6.11 -3.17 -2.70
CA GLU A 96 6.48 -2.96 -1.30
C GLU A 96 5.64 -1.88 -0.62
N ILE A 97 5.29 -0.82 -1.33
CA ILE A 97 4.69 0.39 -0.75
C ILE A 97 3.20 0.61 -1.06
N CYS A 98 2.65 -0.04 -2.09
CA CYS A 98 1.26 0.15 -2.51
C CYS A 98 0.40 -1.03 -2.08
N LEU A 99 -0.68 -0.76 -1.32
CA LEU A 99 -1.60 -1.78 -0.83
C LEU A 99 -2.12 -2.69 -1.95
N MET A 100 -2.53 -2.09 -3.08
CA MET A 100 -3.13 -2.83 -4.21
C MET A 100 -2.12 -3.65 -5.02
N GLU A 101 -0.83 -3.42 -4.83
CA GLU A 101 0.25 -4.13 -5.50
C GLU A 101 0.94 -5.17 -4.60
N GLN A 102 0.74 -5.08 -3.30
CA GLN A 102 1.34 -6.01 -2.34
C GLN A 102 0.77 -7.43 -2.48
N PRO A 103 1.57 -8.47 -2.19
CA PRO A 103 1.04 -9.83 -2.06
C PRO A 103 -0.08 -9.88 -1.02
N TRP A 104 -1.24 -10.43 -1.41
CA TRP A 104 -2.41 -10.46 -0.54
C TRP A 104 -2.19 -11.40 0.65
N ILE A 105 -2.60 -10.98 1.85
CA ILE A 105 -2.33 -11.71 3.09
C ILE A 105 -2.95 -13.12 3.11
N ASP A 106 -4.10 -13.30 2.47
CA ASP A 106 -4.78 -14.59 2.39
C ASP A 106 -4.31 -15.45 1.20
N ASP A 107 -3.63 -14.86 0.23
CA ASP A 107 -3.06 -15.53 -0.94
C ASP A 107 -1.89 -14.74 -1.52
N GLU A 108 -0.68 -15.11 -1.14
CA GLU A 108 0.56 -14.44 -1.57
C GLU A 108 0.81 -14.43 -3.08
N LYS A 109 0.12 -15.28 -3.83
CA LYS A 109 0.21 -15.33 -5.29
C LYS A 109 -0.74 -14.36 -5.98
N SER A 110 -1.58 -13.70 -5.21
CA SER A 110 -2.58 -12.74 -5.69
C SER A 110 -2.35 -11.37 -5.06
N THR A 111 -3.19 -10.42 -5.45
CA THR A 111 -3.28 -9.09 -4.85
C THR A 111 -4.72 -8.83 -4.40
N LEU A 112 -4.94 -7.84 -3.55
CA LEU A 112 -6.30 -7.46 -3.14
C LEU A 112 -7.16 -7.10 -4.36
N ALA A 113 -6.60 -6.42 -5.35
CA ALA A 113 -7.30 -6.05 -6.58
C ALA A 113 -7.84 -7.27 -7.35
N LYS A 114 -7.12 -8.38 -7.33
CA LYS A 114 -7.53 -9.64 -7.98
C LYS A 114 -8.47 -10.45 -7.10
N ALA A 115 -8.24 -10.45 -5.79
CA ALA A 115 -9.04 -11.20 -4.83
C ALA A 115 -10.44 -10.60 -4.63
N ALA A 116 -10.57 -9.27 -4.68
CA ALA A 116 -11.81 -8.54 -4.45
C ALA A 116 -11.92 -7.32 -5.38
N PRO A 117 -12.13 -7.53 -6.70
CA PRO A 117 -12.14 -6.44 -7.68
C PRO A 117 -13.27 -5.43 -7.50
N GLU A 118 -14.35 -5.81 -6.83
CA GLU A 118 -15.51 -4.96 -6.53
C GLU A 118 -15.34 -4.06 -5.30
N VAL A 119 -14.31 -4.29 -4.49
CA VAL A 119 -14.02 -3.51 -3.28
C VAL A 119 -13.03 -2.41 -3.60
N THR A 120 -13.37 -1.17 -3.21
CA THR A 120 -12.48 -0.02 -3.31
C THR A 120 -12.01 0.37 -1.91
N VAL A 121 -10.71 0.39 -1.68
CA VAL A 121 -10.12 0.96 -0.47
C VAL A 121 -10.07 2.48 -0.65
N VAL A 122 -10.82 3.20 0.17
CA VAL A 122 -10.92 4.66 0.10
C VAL A 122 -9.75 5.32 0.81
N ARG A 123 -9.46 4.84 2.03
CA ARG A 123 -8.34 5.31 2.85
C ARG A 123 -8.08 4.33 3.99
N PHE A 124 -6.89 4.44 4.57
CA PHE A 124 -6.53 3.68 5.75
C PHE A 124 -5.61 4.51 6.66
N VAL A 125 -5.56 4.13 7.93
CA VAL A 125 -4.63 4.65 8.92
C VAL A 125 -4.04 3.47 9.68
N ARG A 126 -2.73 3.49 9.88
CA ARG A 126 -2.00 2.57 10.76
C ARG A 126 -1.29 3.41 11.81
N TRP A 127 -1.37 3.02 13.06
CA TRP A 127 -0.70 3.72 14.15
C TRP A 127 -0.04 2.76 15.13
N LEU A 128 0.96 3.27 15.83
CA LEU A 128 1.63 2.63 16.94
C LEU A 128 1.22 3.37 18.23
N VAL A 129 0.87 2.66 19.28
CA VAL A 129 0.54 3.29 20.57
C VAL A 129 1.77 4.04 21.10
N GLY A 130 1.59 5.31 21.41
CA GLY A 130 2.68 6.23 21.81
C GLY A 130 3.31 6.99 20.64
N GLU A 131 2.89 6.75 19.41
CA GLU A 131 3.30 7.53 18.23
C GLU A 131 2.62 8.92 18.24
N ASP A 132 3.35 9.93 17.79
CA ASP A 132 2.75 11.25 17.60
C ASP A 132 1.82 11.25 16.39
N ILE A 133 0.52 11.43 16.64
CA ILE A 133 -0.51 11.42 15.61
C ILE A 133 -0.32 12.56 14.58
N ALA A 134 0.30 13.66 14.98
CA ALA A 134 0.59 14.78 14.07
C ALA A 134 1.65 14.42 13.03
N ALA A 135 2.64 13.60 13.38
CA ALA A 135 3.66 13.12 12.46
C ALA A 135 3.15 12.05 11.49
N ALA A 136 2.13 11.28 11.87
CA ALA A 136 1.56 10.21 11.05
C ALA A 136 0.67 10.71 9.90
N ASN A 137 0.37 12.00 9.82
CA ASN A 137 -0.50 12.61 8.81
C ASN A 137 0.25 13.42 7.74
N ASP A 138 1.55 13.45 7.83
CA ASP A 138 2.44 14.06 6.83
C ASP A 138 3.05 12.94 5.93
#